data_8f22fcd51d8bd47d4f9c2081e854648f
#
_entry.id   8f22fcd51d8bd47d4f9c2081e854648f
#
_cell.length_a   1.000
_cell.length_b   1.000
_cell.length_c   1.000
_cell.angle_alpha   90.00
_cell.angle_beta   90.00
_cell.angle_gamma   90.00
#
_symmetry.space_group_name_H-M   'P 1'
#
loop_
_entity.id
_entity.type
_entity.pdbx_description
1 polymer ?
#
loop_
_entity_poly.entity_id
_entity_poly.type
_entity_poly.pdbx_seq_one_letter_code
_entity_poly.pdbx_strand_id
1 'polypeptide(L)'
;SPAPLVVGRGLLAAGAAALVGLYLPLWRRQRDDAVLVQALGAVLALGAAVLWLGGTDVPVLAPWLVGFVVLTIAGERLELARIAMGPSAGTTLVLLASGLLAGIVAALLWPRPGAALLGAAMLVLTGWLAAHDVARRTIHAPSHNSGRTGGLPRYMAGCMLAGYCWLGVAGAILMLGGPATEGVRHDALLHAVFLGFTLSMIMAHAPVILPAVLRRPLPYHPALIAPAVLLHGSLALRLWVGDALGSHGAWVTGGVLNIAAVLSFVAIAVGCAVRGTRSPA
;
A
#
# COMPACT_ATOMS: atom_id res chain seq x y z
N SER A 1 -25.71 5.91 22.21
CA SER A 1 -26.47 4.68 21.94
C SER A 1 -25.60 3.75 21.06
N PRO A 2 -25.57 2.42 21.30
CA PRO A 2 -24.78 1.48 20.51
C PRO A 2 -25.30 1.27 19.08
N ALA A 3 -26.53 1.68 18.79
CA ALA A 3 -27.19 1.46 17.52
C ALA A 3 -26.42 2.03 16.29
N PRO A 4 -25.88 3.26 16.28
CA PRO A 4 -25.13 3.77 15.14
C PRO A 4 -23.85 2.97 14.84
N LEU A 5 -23.19 2.45 15.86
CA LEU A 5 -21.97 1.65 15.72
C LEU A 5 -22.26 0.29 15.08
N VAL A 6 -23.34 -0.38 15.50
CA VAL A 6 -23.76 -1.68 14.92
C VAL A 6 -24.15 -1.51 13.46
N VAL A 7 -24.90 -0.45 13.13
CA VAL A 7 -25.26 -0.13 11.74
C VAL A 7 -24.00 0.14 10.90
N GLY A 8 -23.05 0.95 11.41
CA GLY A 8 -21.79 1.23 10.70
C GLY A 8 -20.94 -0.02 10.45
N ARG A 9 -20.84 -0.91 11.44
CA ARG A 9 -20.17 -2.21 11.30
C ARG A 9 -20.85 -3.10 10.26
N GLY A 10 -22.19 -3.14 10.28
CA GLY A 10 -22.98 -3.90 9.30
C GLY A 10 -22.81 -3.37 7.87
N LEU A 11 -22.81 -2.05 7.67
CA LEU A 11 -22.59 -1.43 6.37
C LEU A 11 -21.17 -1.71 5.85
N LEU A 12 -20.15 -1.69 6.71
CA LEU A 12 -18.79 -2.03 6.32
C LEU A 12 -18.70 -3.49 5.88
N ALA A 13 -19.30 -4.41 6.63
CA ALA A 13 -19.32 -5.83 6.26
C ALA A 13 -20.08 -6.08 4.94
N ALA A 14 -21.18 -5.40 4.71
CA ALA A 14 -21.93 -5.47 3.46
C ALA A 14 -21.12 -4.92 2.29
N GLY A 15 -20.42 -3.80 2.47
CA GLY A 15 -19.52 -3.22 1.46
C GLY A 15 -18.34 -4.14 1.13
N ALA A 16 -17.71 -4.75 2.13
CA ALA A 16 -16.63 -5.72 1.92
C ALA A 16 -17.13 -7.00 1.21
N ALA A 17 -18.34 -7.49 1.57
CA ALA A 17 -18.96 -8.62 0.87
C ALA A 17 -19.29 -8.28 -0.60
N ALA A 18 -19.76 -7.07 -0.87
CA ALA A 18 -19.99 -6.60 -2.23
C ALA A 18 -18.68 -6.53 -3.03
N LEU A 19 -17.56 -6.11 -2.42
CA LEU A 19 -16.25 -6.10 -3.05
C LEU A 19 -15.81 -7.52 -3.45
N VAL A 20 -15.96 -8.51 -2.57
CA VAL A 20 -15.71 -9.92 -2.91
C VAL A 20 -16.62 -10.38 -4.06
N GLY A 21 -17.91 -9.98 -4.01
CA GLY A 21 -18.88 -10.26 -5.07
C GLY A 21 -18.48 -9.69 -6.42
N LEU A 22 -17.80 -8.55 -6.49
CA LEU A 22 -17.28 -7.97 -7.73
C LEU A 22 -16.10 -8.76 -8.32
N TYR A 23 -15.21 -9.29 -7.48
CA TYR A 23 -14.05 -10.08 -7.94
C TYR A 23 -14.44 -11.46 -8.45
N LEU A 24 -15.52 -12.07 -7.95
CA LEU A 24 -15.92 -13.42 -8.32
C LEU A 24 -16.21 -13.59 -9.83
N PRO A 25 -17.06 -12.76 -10.49
CA PRO A 25 -17.27 -12.85 -11.93
C PRO A 25 -16.02 -12.47 -12.74
N LEU A 26 -15.19 -11.55 -12.26
CA LEU A 26 -13.94 -11.18 -12.92
C LEU A 26 -13.00 -12.40 -12.98
N TRP A 27 -12.78 -13.06 -11.87
CA TRP A 27 -11.94 -14.26 -11.81
C TRP A 27 -12.51 -15.41 -12.61
N ARG A 28 -13.83 -15.61 -12.59
CA ARG A 28 -14.49 -16.66 -13.40
C ARG A 28 -14.29 -16.47 -14.91
N ARG A 29 -14.23 -15.23 -15.36
CA ARG A 29 -14.05 -14.90 -16.79
C ARG A 29 -12.59 -15.04 -17.24
N GLN A 30 -11.65 -14.58 -16.45
CA GLN A 30 -10.25 -14.44 -16.86
C GLN A 30 -9.34 -15.55 -16.31
N ARG A 31 -9.70 -16.19 -15.19
CA ARG A 31 -8.86 -17.18 -14.48
C ARG A 31 -7.43 -16.68 -14.26
N ASP A 32 -7.30 -15.39 -13.93
CA ASP A 32 -6.04 -14.67 -13.81
C ASP A 32 -5.54 -14.67 -12.36
N ASP A 33 -4.26 -15.03 -12.17
CA ASP A 33 -3.63 -15.07 -10.85
C ASP A 33 -3.61 -13.69 -10.17
N ALA A 34 -3.47 -12.59 -10.94
CA ALA A 34 -3.54 -11.24 -10.40
C ALA A 34 -4.91 -10.94 -9.79
N VAL A 35 -5.98 -11.27 -10.52
CA VAL A 35 -7.36 -11.11 -10.04
C VAL A 35 -7.62 -12.01 -8.83
N LEU A 36 -7.07 -13.23 -8.80
CA LEU A 36 -7.17 -14.12 -7.64
C LEU A 36 -6.54 -13.49 -6.40
N VAL A 37 -5.33 -12.94 -6.51
CA VAL A 37 -4.63 -12.30 -5.39
C VAL A 37 -5.41 -11.07 -4.88
N GLN A 38 -5.97 -10.26 -5.77
CA GLN A 38 -6.84 -9.13 -5.39
C GLN A 38 -8.12 -9.63 -4.68
N ALA A 39 -8.73 -10.69 -5.17
CA ALA A 39 -9.89 -11.32 -4.53
C ALA A 39 -9.57 -11.84 -3.13
N LEU A 40 -8.40 -12.45 -2.92
CA LEU A 40 -7.93 -12.84 -1.59
C LEU A 40 -7.78 -11.63 -0.66
N GLY A 41 -7.28 -10.50 -1.18
CA GLY A 41 -7.28 -9.22 -0.45
C GLY A 41 -8.69 -8.80 -0.03
N ALA A 42 -9.66 -8.83 -0.93
CA ALA A 42 -11.05 -8.51 -0.63
C ALA A 42 -11.66 -9.45 0.44
N VAL A 43 -11.32 -10.73 0.42
CA VAL A 43 -11.71 -11.70 1.46
C VAL A 43 -11.13 -11.31 2.83
N LEU A 44 -9.89 -10.81 2.89
CA LEU A 44 -9.31 -10.29 4.14
C LEU A 44 -10.06 -9.06 4.64
N ALA A 45 -10.46 -8.13 3.76
CA ALA A 45 -11.28 -6.98 4.15
C ALA A 45 -12.63 -7.42 4.74
N LEU A 46 -13.28 -8.42 4.12
CA LEU A 46 -14.52 -9.01 4.64
C LEU A 46 -14.28 -9.70 5.99
N GLY A 47 -13.20 -10.47 6.12
CA GLY A 47 -12.82 -11.11 7.38
C GLY A 47 -12.64 -10.09 8.51
N ALA A 48 -11.91 -9.00 8.25
CA ALA A 48 -11.77 -7.90 9.22
C ALA A 48 -13.12 -7.30 9.62
N ALA A 49 -13.99 -7.04 8.65
CA ALA A 49 -15.31 -6.45 8.90
C ALA A 49 -16.23 -7.38 9.72
N VAL A 50 -16.19 -8.68 9.44
CA VAL A 50 -16.96 -9.70 10.19
C VAL A 50 -16.42 -9.83 11.63
N LEU A 51 -15.10 -9.88 11.82
CA LEU A 51 -14.48 -9.90 13.14
C LEU A 51 -14.84 -8.65 13.94
N TRP A 52 -14.83 -7.47 13.29
CA TRP A 52 -15.24 -6.23 13.95
C TRP A 52 -16.73 -6.21 14.31
N LEU A 53 -17.58 -6.76 13.45
CA LEU A 53 -19.00 -6.93 13.74
C LEU A 53 -19.20 -7.85 14.97
N GLY A 54 -18.37 -8.89 15.12
CA GLY A 54 -18.31 -9.77 16.28
C GLY A 54 -17.71 -9.16 17.55
N GLY A 55 -17.24 -7.89 17.49
CA GLY A 55 -16.74 -7.17 18.66
C GLY A 55 -15.21 -7.23 18.85
N THR A 56 -14.46 -7.76 17.88
CA THR A 56 -13.00 -7.76 17.94
C THR A 56 -12.44 -6.33 17.90
N ASP A 57 -11.45 -6.04 18.74
CA ASP A 57 -10.82 -4.73 18.83
C ASP A 57 -10.07 -4.36 17.56
N VAL A 58 -10.18 -3.08 17.15
CA VAL A 58 -9.59 -2.58 15.90
C VAL A 58 -8.09 -2.87 15.76
N PRO A 59 -7.24 -2.73 16.79
CA PRO A 59 -5.82 -3.05 16.66
C PRO A 59 -5.53 -4.51 16.28
N VAL A 60 -6.36 -5.45 16.71
CA VAL A 60 -6.24 -6.88 16.34
C VAL A 60 -6.58 -7.11 14.87
N LEU A 61 -7.39 -6.22 14.29
CA LEU A 61 -7.77 -6.27 12.87
C LEU A 61 -6.72 -5.68 11.93
N ALA A 62 -5.73 -4.94 12.46
CA ALA A 62 -4.70 -4.30 11.64
C ALA A 62 -4.00 -5.26 10.66
N PRO A 63 -3.60 -6.50 11.03
CA PRO A 63 -3.03 -7.46 10.10
C PRO A 63 -3.94 -7.82 8.92
N TRP A 64 -5.26 -7.88 9.13
CA TRP A 64 -6.24 -8.17 8.09
C TRP A 64 -6.36 -7.01 7.09
N LEU A 65 -6.40 -5.77 7.58
CA LEU A 65 -6.45 -4.56 6.75
C LEU A 65 -5.13 -4.37 6.00
N VAL A 66 -4.00 -4.63 6.63
CA VAL A 66 -2.67 -4.66 6.00
C VAL A 66 -2.67 -5.68 4.86
N GLY A 67 -3.11 -6.90 5.12
CA GLY A 67 -3.19 -7.95 4.11
C GLY A 67 -4.09 -7.58 2.93
N PHE A 68 -5.26 -7.00 3.20
CA PHE A 68 -6.16 -6.49 2.15
C PHE A 68 -5.44 -5.53 1.22
N VAL A 69 -4.83 -4.48 1.76
CA VAL A 69 -4.17 -3.45 0.95
C VAL A 69 -2.94 -4.01 0.22
N VAL A 70 -2.12 -4.80 0.91
CA VAL A 70 -0.90 -5.39 0.34
C VAL A 70 -1.23 -6.34 -0.82
N LEU A 71 -2.22 -7.22 -0.67
CA LEU A 71 -2.59 -8.16 -1.73
C LEU A 71 -3.29 -7.47 -2.90
N THR A 72 -4.13 -6.45 -2.63
CA THR A 72 -4.73 -5.65 -3.70
C THR A 72 -3.64 -4.99 -4.55
N ILE A 73 -2.69 -4.30 -3.93
CA ILE A 73 -1.59 -3.63 -4.64
C ILE A 73 -0.68 -4.64 -5.33
N ALA A 74 -0.32 -5.75 -4.68
CA ALA A 74 0.54 -6.77 -5.28
C ALA A 74 -0.11 -7.43 -6.52
N GLY A 75 -1.43 -7.68 -6.47
CA GLY A 75 -2.18 -8.16 -7.63
C GLY A 75 -2.22 -7.16 -8.78
N GLU A 76 -2.47 -5.88 -8.50
CA GLU A 76 -2.38 -4.81 -9.51
C GLU A 76 -0.98 -4.70 -10.11
N ARG A 77 0.07 -4.84 -9.30
CA ARG A 77 1.46 -4.83 -9.79
C ARG A 77 1.74 -5.99 -10.73
N LEU A 78 1.25 -7.19 -10.41
CA LEU A 78 1.36 -8.34 -11.30
C LEU A 78 0.64 -8.08 -12.62
N GLU A 79 -0.56 -7.55 -12.59
CA GLU A 79 -1.35 -7.24 -13.79
C GLU A 79 -0.62 -6.23 -14.70
N LEU A 80 -0.15 -5.13 -14.14
CA LEU A 80 0.52 -4.04 -14.88
C LEU A 80 1.93 -4.39 -15.36
N ALA A 81 2.65 -5.26 -14.66
CA ALA A 81 4.05 -5.58 -14.95
C ALA A 81 4.27 -7.04 -15.40
N ARG A 82 3.21 -7.75 -15.76
CA ARG A 82 3.22 -9.20 -16.09
C ARG A 82 4.33 -9.61 -17.04
N ILE A 83 4.51 -8.87 -18.16
CA ILE A 83 5.53 -9.17 -19.16
C ILE A 83 6.94 -9.06 -18.56
N ALA A 84 7.16 -8.08 -17.70
CA ALA A 84 8.46 -7.83 -17.08
C ALA A 84 8.78 -8.80 -15.94
N MET A 85 7.77 -9.29 -15.23
CA MET A 85 7.92 -10.21 -14.08
C MET A 85 8.13 -11.68 -14.50
N GLY A 86 7.75 -12.03 -15.73
CA GLY A 86 7.96 -13.35 -16.30
C GLY A 86 6.80 -14.34 -16.08
N PRO A 87 6.88 -15.52 -16.71
CA PRO A 87 5.73 -16.45 -16.82
C PRO A 87 5.33 -17.10 -15.49
N SER A 88 6.26 -17.30 -14.55
CA SER A 88 5.99 -17.91 -13.25
C SER A 88 5.52 -16.91 -12.18
N ALA A 89 5.47 -15.61 -12.51
CA ALA A 89 5.18 -14.57 -11.53
C ALA A 89 3.80 -14.72 -10.90
N GLY A 90 2.78 -15.13 -11.67
CA GLY A 90 1.44 -15.38 -11.16
C GLY A 90 1.40 -16.43 -10.07
N THR A 91 1.89 -17.63 -10.40
CA THR A 91 1.94 -18.75 -9.43
C THR A 91 2.76 -18.41 -8.19
N THR A 92 3.91 -17.73 -8.37
CA THR A 92 4.75 -17.30 -7.25
C THR A 92 3.99 -16.34 -6.35
N LEU A 93 3.31 -15.34 -6.92
CA LEU A 93 2.55 -14.38 -6.12
C LEU A 93 1.37 -15.02 -5.39
N VAL A 94 0.68 -16.00 -5.99
CA VAL A 94 -0.39 -16.76 -5.32
C VAL A 94 0.16 -17.54 -4.11
N LEU A 95 1.35 -18.15 -4.23
CA LEU A 95 2.00 -18.84 -3.10
C LEU A 95 2.40 -17.86 -1.99
N LEU A 96 2.96 -16.70 -2.34
CA LEU A 96 3.31 -15.65 -1.38
C LEU A 96 2.06 -15.08 -0.69
N ALA A 97 0.99 -14.85 -1.45
CA ALA A 97 -0.31 -14.43 -0.91
C ALA A 97 -0.87 -15.47 0.07
N SER A 98 -0.79 -16.75 -0.26
CA SER A 98 -1.22 -17.85 0.62
C SER A 98 -0.41 -17.87 1.93
N GLY A 99 0.89 -17.66 1.85
CA GLY A 99 1.76 -17.54 3.03
C GLY A 99 1.38 -16.35 3.92
N LEU A 100 1.05 -15.22 3.29
CA LEU A 100 0.60 -14.01 4.01
C LEU A 100 -0.76 -14.25 4.69
N LEU A 101 -1.72 -14.87 3.99
CA LEU A 101 -3.01 -15.28 4.59
C LEU A 101 -2.80 -16.20 5.79
N ALA A 102 -1.96 -17.22 5.65
CA ALA A 102 -1.64 -18.15 6.74
C ALA A 102 -1.05 -17.40 7.94
N GLY A 103 -0.15 -16.44 7.70
CA GLY A 103 0.42 -15.57 8.72
C GLY A 103 -0.63 -14.72 9.45
N ILE A 104 -1.58 -14.14 8.71
CA ILE A 104 -2.69 -13.32 9.28
C ILE A 104 -3.59 -14.19 10.17
N VAL A 105 -3.99 -15.36 9.69
CA VAL A 105 -4.83 -16.28 10.48
C VAL A 105 -4.06 -16.79 11.70
N ALA A 106 -2.78 -17.15 11.53
CA ALA A 106 -1.92 -17.55 12.64
C ALA A 106 -1.74 -16.45 13.69
N ALA A 107 -1.63 -15.17 13.26
CA ALA A 107 -1.51 -14.04 14.18
C ALA A 107 -2.76 -13.83 15.04
N LEU A 108 -3.94 -14.21 14.54
CA LEU A 108 -5.18 -14.18 15.32
C LEU A 108 -5.22 -15.31 16.36
N LEU A 109 -4.76 -16.52 15.98
CA LEU A 109 -4.81 -17.72 16.84
C LEU A 109 -3.65 -17.82 17.83
N TRP A 110 -2.46 -17.46 17.38
CA TRP A 110 -1.20 -17.51 18.12
C TRP A 110 -0.44 -16.21 17.94
N PRO A 111 -0.71 -15.17 18.73
CA PRO A 111 -0.25 -13.80 18.46
C PRO A 111 1.26 -13.68 18.19
N ARG A 112 2.13 -14.25 19.02
CA ARG A 112 3.60 -14.13 18.82
C ARG A 112 4.13 -14.89 17.61
N PRO A 113 3.94 -16.25 17.51
CA PRO A 113 4.45 -16.98 16.35
C PRO A 113 3.76 -16.55 15.05
N GLY A 114 2.46 -16.22 15.08
CA GLY A 114 1.73 -15.75 13.92
C GLY A 114 2.20 -14.38 13.43
N ALA A 115 2.50 -13.44 14.33
CA ALA A 115 3.10 -12.16 13.94
C ALA A 115 4.49 -12.35 13.30
N ALA A 116 5.32 -13.25 13.83
CA ALA A 116 6.61 -13.57 13.23
C ALA A 116 6.46 -14.19 11.84
N LEU A 117 5.52 -15.13 11.66
CA LEU A 117 5.22 -15.74 10.38
C LEU A 117 4.70 -14.71 9.37
N LEU A 118 3.77 -13.84 9.78
CA LEU A 118 3.25 -12.75 8.94
C LEU A 118 4.37 -11.79 8.53
N GLY A 119 5.21 -11.39 9.48
CA GLY A 119 6.35 -10.52 9.22
C GLY A 119 7.33 -11.14 8.22
N ALA A 120 7.66 -12.43 8.38
CA ALA A 120 8.49 -13.17 7.44
C ALA A 120 7.85 -13.24 6.04
N ALA A 121 6.55 -13.54 5.95
CA ALA A 121 5.82 -13.56 4.68
C ALA A 121 5.83 -12.18 4.00
N MET A 122 5.65 -11.09 4.75
CA MET A 122 5.76 -9.72 4.23
C MET A 122 7.16 -9.42 3.71
N LEU A 123 8.22 -9.83 4.41
CA LEU A 123 9.61 -9.62 3.97
C LEU A 123 9.91 -10.39 2.68
N VAL A 124 9.47 -11.65 2.57
CA VAL A 124 9.66 -12.46 1.36
C VAL A 124 8.90 -11.85 0.18
N LEU A 125 7.64 -11.44 0.37
CA LEU A 125 6.84 -10.75 -0.64
C LEU A 125 7.52 -9.45 -1.09
N THR A 126 8.00 -8.65 -0.13
CA THR A 126 8.70 -7.38 -0.41
C THR A 126 9.97 -7.61 -1.22
N GLY A 127 10.79 -8.57 -0.82
CA GLY A 127 12.00 -8.93 -1.54
C GLY A 127 11.72 -9.42 -2.96
N TRP A 128 10.66 -10.23 -3.13
CA TRP A 128 10.24 -10.71 -4.43
C TRP A 128 9.74 -9.55 -5.32
N LEU A 129 8.87 -8.67 -4.82
CA LEU A 129 8.41 -7.50 -5.55
C LEU A 129 9.58 -6.59 -5.95
N ALA A 130 10.46 -6.24 -5.01
CA ALA A 130 11.62 -5.39 -5.28
C ALA A 130 12.56 -5.98 -6.33
N ALA A 131 12.69 -7.31 -6.39
CA ALA A 131 13.56 -8.00 -7.34
C ALA A 131 12.97 -8.12 -8.75
N HIS A 132 11.65 -8.35 -8.87
CA HIS A 132 11.01 -8.70 -10.14
C HIS A 132 10.22 -7.55 -10.76
N ASP A 133 9.83 -6.54 -9.99
CA ASP A 133 9.12 -5.38 -10.54
C ASP A 133 10.00 -4.56 -11.50
N VAL A 134 9.37 -4.04 -12.55
CA VAL A 134 10.00 -3.18 -13.55
C VAL A 134 10.65 -1.92 -12.95
N ALA A 135 10.19 -1.48 -11.78
CA ALA A 135 10.70 -0.30 -11.09
C ALA A 135 12.21 -0.34 -10.88
N ARG A 136 12.76 -1.51 -10.52
CA ARG A 136 14.22 -1.69 -10.34
C ARG A 136 15.02 -1.38 -11.62
N ARG A 137 14.50 -1.74 -12.78
CA ARG A 137 15.15 -1.48 -14.05
C ARG A 137 14.94 -0.04 -14.49
N THR A 138 13.75 0.48 -14.28
CA THR A 138 13.34 1.83 -14.70
C THR A 138 14.11 2.93 -13.96
N ILE A 139 14.42 2.74 -12.68
CA ILE A 139 15.15 3.75 -11.90
C ILE A 139 16.55 4.03 -12.44
N HIS A 140 17.19 3.01 -13.03
CA HIS A 140 18.55 3.09 -13.61
C HIS A 140 18.54 3.30 -15.11
N ALA A 141 17.40 3.32 -15.79
CA ALA A 141 17.33 3.48 -17.22
C ALA A 141 17.88 4.84 -17.67
N PRO A 142 18.71 4.90 -18.75
CA PRO A 142 19.20 6.18 -19.29
C PRO A 142 18.02 7.06 -19.70
N SER A 143 18.07 8.36 -19.39
CA SER A 143 17.04 9.29 -19.86
C SER A 143 17.34 9.72 -21.28
N HIS A 144 16.97 8.91 -22.27
CA HIS A 144 17.14 9.25 -23.67
C HIS A 144 16.13 10.28 -24.21
N ASN A 145 15.09 10.59 -23.47
CA ASN A 145 14.11 11.61 -23.83
C ASN A 145 14.05 12.71 -22.76
N SER A 146 14.78 13.78 -23.00
CA SER A 146 14.82 15.01 -22.19
C SER A 146 13.52 15.84 -22.27
N GLY A 147 12.40 15.27 -22.72
CA GLY A 147 11.10 15.92 -22.75
C GLY A 147 10.40 15.90 -21.39
N ARG A 148 9.37 16.74 -21.22
CA ARG A 148 8.53 16.86 -20.02
C ARG A 148 7.99 15.53 -19.45
N THR A 149 7.92 14.48 -20.27
CA THR A 149 7.40 13.15 -19.89
C THR A 149 8.50 12.18 -19.42
N GLY A 150 9.78 12.45 -19.71
CA GLY A 150 10.88 11.52 -19.40
C GLY A 150 11.15 11.28 -17.91
N GLY A 151 10.68 12.14 -17.03
CA GLY A 151 10.81 12.01 -15.56
C GLY A 151 9.75 11.12 -14.91
N LEU A 152 8.58 10.92 -15.54
CA LEU A 152 7.47 10.17 -14.96
C LEU A 152 7.83 8.71 -14.61
N PRO A 153 8.42 7.90 -15.51
CA PRO A 153 8.76 6.52 -15.17
C PRO A 153 9.73 6.40 -13.99
N ARG A 154 10.72 7.31 -13.91
CA ARG A 154 11.66 7.35 -12.77
C ARG A 154 11.00 7.77 -11.47
N TYR A 155 10.10 8.76 -11.52
CA TYR A 155 9.31 9.18 -10.37
C TYR A 155 8.46 8.01 -9.84
N MET A 156 7.74 7.32 -10.74
CA MET A 156 6.95 6.13 -10.40
C MET A 156 7.84 5.05 -9.76
N ALA A 157 8.95 4.72 -10.41
CA ALA A 157 9.90 3.72 -9.91
C ALA A 157 10.47 4.09 -8.53
N GLY A 158 10.82 5.36 -8.31
CA GLY A 158 11.30 5.85 -7.02
C GLY A 158 10.26 5.69 -5.90
N CYS A 159 9.02 6.12 -6.14
CA CYS A 159 7.93 5.96 -5.19
C CYS A 159 7.67 4.47 -4.88
N MET A 160 7.65 3.61 -5.91
CA MET A 160 7.41 2.17 -5.74
C MET A 160 8.49 1.50 -4.90
N LEU A 161 9.78 1.73 -5.20
CA LEU A 161 10.89 1.17 -4.45
C LEU A 161 10.92 1.66 -3.01
N ALA A 162 10.66 2.95 -2.78
CA ALA A 162 10.51 3.49 -1.43
C ALA A 162 9.33 2.84 -0.68
N GLY A 163 8.21 2.62 -1.35
CA GLY A 163 7.08 1.87 -0.80
C GLY A 163 7.46 0.45 -0.39
N TYR A 164 8.21 -0.27 -1.22
CA TYR A 164 8.70 -1.62 -0.87
C TYR A 164 9.63 -1.59 0.35
N CYS A 165 10.50 -0.58 0.48
CA CYS A 165 11.32 -0.44 1.68
C CYS A 165 10.44 -0.33 2.94
N TRP A 166 9.38 0.47 2.91
CA TRP A 166 8.47 0.62 4.04
C TRP A 166 7.66 -0.65 4.34
N LEU A 167 7.26 -1.40 3.32
CA LEU A 167 6.64 -2.71 3.52
C LEU A 167 7.61 -3.69 4.20
N GLY A 168 8.89 -3.64 3.84
CA GLY A 168 9.95 -4.38 4.50
C GLY A 168 10.12 -3.97 5.98
N VAL A 169 10.08 -2.67 6.28
CA VAL A 169 10.10 -2.17 7.67
C VAL A 169 8.92 -2.72 8.46
N ALA A 170 7.70 -2.69 7.90
CA ALA A 170 6.52 -3.25 8.53
C ALA A 170 6.66 -4.76 8.81
N GLY A 171 7.18 -5.52 7.84
CA GLY A 171 7.48 -6.95 8.01
C GLY A 171 8.51 -7.20 9.11
N ALA A 172 9.58 -6.40 9.19
CA ALA A 172 10.59 -6.50 10.22
C ALA A 172 10.03 -6.18 11.63
N ILE A 173 9.15 -5.18 11.76
CA ILE A 173 8.48 -4.85 13.02
C ILE A 173 7.70 -6.07 13.55
N LEU A 174 6.93 -6.75 12.70
CA LEU A 174 6.15 -7.92 13.10
C LEU A 174 7.03 -9.14 13.37
N MET A 175 8.04 -9.40 12.53
CA MET A 175 8.91 -10.58 12.66
C MET A 175 9.79 -10.51 13.93
N LEU A 176 10.37 -9.34 14.20
CA LEU A 176 11.32 -9.18 15.31
C LEU A 176 10.64 -8.70 16.60
N GLY A 177 9.62 -7.84 16.48
CA GLY A 177 8.92 -7.24 17.61
C GLY A 177 7.71 -8.03 18.10
N GLY A 178 7.20 -8.98 17.33
CA GLY A 178 5.97 -9.72 17.62
C GLY A 178 4.70 -8.89 17.38
N PRO A 179 3.59 -9.18 18.09
CA PRO A 179 2.31 -8.51 17.88
C PRO A 179 2.42 -7.00 18.08
N ALA A 180 1.85 -6.24 17.16
CA ALA A 180 1.86 -4.78 17.17
C ALA A 180 0.42 -4.26 17.34
N THR A 181 -0.15 -4.46 18.52
CA THR A 181 -1.55 -4.11 18.84
C THR A 181 -1.68 -2.83 19.65
N GLU A 182 -0.56 -2.30 20.17
CA GLU A 182 -0.55 -1.09 21.00
C GLU A 182 0.81 -0.36 20.96
N GLY A 183 0.80 0.87 21.41
CA GLY A 183 2.01 1.69 21.59
C GLY A 183 2.77 1.98 20.29
N VAL A 184 4.06 2.25 20.45
CA VAL A 184 4.99 2.68 19.40
C VAL A 184 5.03 1.71 18.21
N ARG A 185 4.98 0.38 18.48
CA ARG A 185 5.04 -0.63 17.41
C ARG A 185 3.78 -0.66 16.55
N HIS A 186 2.61 -0.44 17.16
CA HIS A 186 1.35 -0.31 16.43
C HIS A 186 1.36 0.94 15.54
N ASP A 187 1.77 2.08 16.09
CA ASP A 187 1.92 3.33 15.35
C ASP A 187 2.88 3.15 14.16
N ALA A 188 4.06 2.59 14.42
CA ALA A 188 5.08 2.36 13.39
C ALA A 188 4.59 1.40 12.29
N LEU A 189 3.91 0.30 12.64
CA LEU A 189 3.35 -0.65 11.68
C LEU A 189 2.34 0.04 10.75
N LEU A 190 1.38 0.77 11.32
CA LEU A 190 0.34 1.44 10.53
C LEU A 190 0.94 2.50 9.61
N HIS A 191 1.84 3.33 10.12
CA HIS A 191 2.49 4.38 9.33
C HIS A 191 3.39 3.79 8.23
N ALA A 192 4.16 2.75 8.51
CA ALA A 192 4.99 2.09 7.50
C ALA A 192 4.13 1.50 6.36
N VAL A 193 2.98 0.87 6.67
CA VAL A 193 2.11 0.29 5.65
C VAL A 193 1.28 1.36 4.93
N PHE A 194 0.53 2.20 5.67
CA PHE A 194 -0.46 3.07 5.03
C PHE A 194 0.16 4.35 4.45
N LEU A 195 1.12 4.98 5.13
CA LEU A 195 1.83 6.14 4.60
C LEU A 195 3.04 5.72 3.77
N GLY A 196 3.86 4.83 4.32
CA GLY A 196 5.11 4.42 3.67
C GLY A 196 4.86 3.63 2.38
N PHE A 197 4.11 2.53 2.44
CA PHE A 197 3.88 1.67 1.28
C PHE A 197 2.69 2.14 0.44
N THR A 198 1.48 2.19 1.02
CA THR A 198 0.25 2.42 0.26
C THR A 198 0.22 3.80 -0.40
N LEU A 199 0.52 4.86 0.36
CA LEU A 199 0.51 6.21 -0.20
C LEU A 199 1.61 6.41 -1.25
N SER A 200 2.76 5.74 -1.11
CA SER A 200 3.79 5.72 -2.16
C SER A 200 3.31 5.10 -3.46
N MET A 201 2.54 4.01 -3.37
CA MET A 201 1.92 3.40 -4.56
C MET A 201 0.86 4.31 -5.19
N ILE A 202 0.06 5.00 -4.36
CA ILE A 202 -0.88 6.02 -4.84
C ILE A 202 -0.14 7.16 -5.55
N MET A 203 0.92 7.71 -4.94
CA MET A 203 1.72 8.78 -5.54
C MET A 203 2.36 8.34 -6.86
N ALA A 204 2.88 7.11 -6.93
CA ALA A 204 3.46 6.56 -8.15
C ALA A 204 2.45 6.51 -9.31
N HIS A 205 1.22 6.07 -9.03
CA HIS A 205 0.25 5.77 -10.08
C HIS A 205 -0.75 6.90 -10.35
N ALA A 206 -0.90 7.85 -9.44
CA ALA A 206 -1.83 8.98 -9.60
C ALA A 206 -1.69 9.72 -10.94
N PRO A 207 -0.49 10.04 -11.46
CA PRO A 207 -0.36 10.72 -12.76
C PRO A 207 -0.84 9.88 -13.95
N VAL A 208 -0.99 8.56 -13.79
CA VAL A 208 -1.46 7.64 -14.84
C VAL A 208 -2.94 7.30 -14.66
N ILE A 209 -3.37 7.01 -13.44
CA ILE A 209 -4.74 6.55 -13.14
C ILE A 209 -5.72 7.73 -13.10
N LEU A 210 -5.36 8.85 -12.47
CA LEU A 210 -6.28 9.98 -12.32
C LEU A 210 -6.77 10.55 -13.65
N PRO A 211 -5.94 10.70 -14.69
CA PRO A 211 -6.42 11.12 -16.00
C PRO A 211 -7.51 10.23 -16.58
N ALA A 212 -7.35 8.92 -16.45
CA ALA A 212 -8.31 7.93 -16.96
C ALA A 212 -9.64 8.00 -16.18
N VAL A 213 -9.59 8.13 -14.86
CA VAL A 213 -10.78 8.18 -13.99
C VAL A 213 -11.51 9.52 -14.14
N LEU A 214 -10.78 10.64 -14.10
CA LEU A 214 -11.36 11.99 -14.14
C LEU A 214 -11.69 12.44 -15.56
N ARG A 215 -11.26 11.71 -16.59
CA ARG A 215 -11.34 12.09 -18.01
C ARG A 215 -10.76 13.49 -18.26
N ARG A 216 -9.68 13.83 -17.57
CA ARG A 216 -8.96 15.10 -17.67
C ARG A 216 -7.46 14.85 -17.71
N PRO A 217 -6.70 15.56 -18.55
CA PRO A 217 -5.27 15.42 -18.60
C PRO A 217 -4.64 15.84 -17.26
N LEU A 218 -3.75 15.01 -16.73
CA LEU A 218 -2.91 15.32 -15.59
C LEU A 218 -1.45 15.19 -16.03
N PRO A 219 -0.87 16.21 -16.67
CA PRO A 219 0.51 16.14 -17.12
C PRO A 219 1.44 15.99 -15.91
N TYR A 220 2.37 15.06 -16.02
CA TYR A 220 3.41 14.90 -14.99
C TYR A 220 4.20 16.21 -14.83
N HIS A 221 4.42 16.62 -13.59
CA HIS A 221 5.25 17.76 -13.25
C HIS A 221 6.30 17.36 -12.22
N PRO A 222 7.58 17.75 -12.38
CA PRO A 222 8.68 17.38 -11.46
C PRO A 222 8.43 17.83 -10.00
N ALA A 223 7.59 18.83 -9.77
CA ALA A 223 7.20 19.26 -8.42
C ALA A 223 6.56 18.14 -7.59
N LEU A 224 6.03 17.08 -8.21
CA LEU A 224 5.52 15.90 -7.50
C LEU A 224 6.61 15.13 -6.73
N ILE A 225 7.89 15.34 -7.07
CA ILE A 225 9.01 14.75 -6.34
C ILE A 225 9.10 15.32 -4.92
N ALA A 226 8.83 16.62 -4.74
CA ALA A 226 8.97 17.27 -3.43
C ALA A 226 8.06 16.67 -2.35
N PRO A 227 6.74 16.48 -2.55
CA PRO A 227 5.90 15.82 -1.56
C PRO A 227 6.28 14.35 -1.33
N ALA A 228 6.77 13.63 -2.33
CA ALA A 228 7.22 12.25 -2.14
C ALA A 228 8.47 12.19 -1.25
N VAL A 229 9.46 13.03 -1.50
CA VAL A 229 10.66 13.13 -0.66
C VAL A 229 10.31 13.59 0.76
N LEU A 230 9.42 14.58 0.88
CA LEU A 230 8.96 15.07 2.18
C LEU A 230 8.24 13.95 2.96
N LEU A 231 7.37 13.17 2.32
CA LEU A 231 6.67 12.05 2.95
C LEU A 231 7.66 11.03 3.53
N HIS A 232 8.61 10.58 2.74
CA HIS A 232 9.56 9.56 3.19
C HIS A 232 10.52 10.09 4.26
N GLY A 233 10.99 11.32 4.12
CA GLY A 233 11.87 11.96 5.11
C GLY A 233 11.17 12.21 6.44
N SER A 234 9.94 12.72 6.40
CA SER A 234 9.16 12.96 7.61
C SER A 234 8.70 11.68 8.30
N LEU A 235 8.39 10.63 7.51
CA LEU A 235 8.06 9.32 8.05
C LEU A 235 9.28 8.67 8.71
N ALA A 236 10.46 8.78 8.10
CA ALA A 236 11.72 8.35 8.72
C ALA A 236 12.00 9.09 10.03
N LEU A 237 11.83 10.40 10.04
CA LEU A 237 11.97 11.22 11.25
C LEU A 237 11.02 10.74 12.36
N ARG A 238 9.74 10.54 12.02
CA ARG A 238 8.73 10.08 12.96
C ARG A 238 9.06 8.71 13.56
N LEU A 239 9.35 7.71 12.70
CA LEU A 239 9.50 6.33 13.15
C LEU A 239 10.87 6.05 13.78
N TRP A 240 11.97 6.59 13.24
CA TRP A 240 13.29 6.32 13.80
C TRP A 240 13.67 7.26 14.92
N VAL A 241 13.47 8.57 14.76
CA VAL A 241 13.85 9.54 15.81
C VAL A 241 12.72 9.71 16.82
N GLY A 242 11.47 9.76 16.36
CA GLY A 242 10.30 9.87 17.22
C GLY A 242 10.05 8.60 18.03
N ASP A 243 9.71 7.51 17.33
CA ASP A 243 9.28 6.26 17.94
C ASP A 243 10.45 5.46 18.52
N ALA A 244 11.50 5.17 17.75
CA ALA A 244 12.57 4.28 18.18
C ALA A 244 13.52 4.92 19.18
N LEU A 245 13.82 6.24 19.08
CA LEU A 245 14.67 6.98 20.01
C LEU A 245 13.88 7.75 21.06
N GLY A 246 12.55 7.72 21.03
CA GLY A 246 11.67 8.34 22.04
C GLY A 246 11.63 9.86 22.00
N SER A 247 11.98 10.51 20.88
CA SER A 247 11.93 11.98 20.77
C SER A 247 10.52 12.47 20.45
N HIS A 248 9.79 12.97 21.43
CA HIS A 248 8.44 13.52 21.24
C HIS A 248 8.42 14.67 20.22
N GLY A 249 9.43 15.54 20.22
CA GLY A 249 9.55 16.63 19.23
C GLY A 249 9.66 16.12 17.80
N ALA A 250 10.48 15.08 17.56
CA ALA A 250 10.60 14.45 16.24
C ALA A 250 9.32 13.72 15.83
N TRP A 251 8.63 13.09 16.78
CA TRP A 251 7.37 12.42 16.57
C TRP A 251 6.28 13.39 16.09
N VAL A 252 6.09 14.52 16.80
CA VAL A 252 5.13 15.57 16.43
C VAL A 252 5.51 16.21 15.10
N THR A 253 6.78 16.62 14.93
CA THR A 253 7.26 17.27 13.70
C THR A 253 7.11 16.36 12.50
N GLY A 254 7.49 15.08 12.61
CA GLY A 254 7.32 14.09 11.57
C GLY A 254 5.85 13.92 11.17
N GLY A 255 4.93 13.88 12.15
CA GLY A 255 3.49 13.81 11.90
C GLY A 255 2.95 15.03 11.15
N VAL A 256 3.32 16.23 11.56
CA VAL A 256 2.90 17.47 10.87
C VAL A 256 3.44 17.53 9.44
N LEU A 257 4.70 17.16 9.25
CA LEU A 257 5.31 17.12 7.91
C LEU A 257 4.71 16.04 7.03
N ASN A 258 4.27 14.88 7.58
CA ASN A 258 3.51 13.87 6.84
C ASN A 258 2.19 14.46 6.30
N ILE A 259 1.45 15.19 7.12
CA ILE A 259 0.22 15.87 6.69
C ILE A 259 0.53 16.89 5.59
N ALA A 260 1.57 17.71 5.77
CA ALA A 260 2.02 18.68 4.78
C ALA A 260 2.40 18.02 3.44
N ALA A 261 3.07 16.86 3.49
CA ALA A 261 3.44 16.09 2.30
C ALA A 261 2.20 15.63 1.52
N VAL A 262 1.20 15.08 2.21
CA VAL A 262 -0.05 14.63 1.58
C VAL A 262 -0.82 15.80 0.97
N LEU A 263 -0.99 16.87 1.71
CA LEU A 263 -1.72 18.06 1.25
C LEU A 263 -1.01 18.73 0.06
N SER A 264 0.32 18.84 0.09
CA SER A 264 1.09 19.39 -1.03
C SER A 264 1.03 18.51 -2.28
N PHE A 265 1.03 17.18 -2.12
CA PHE A 265 0.82 16.26 -3.23
C PHE A 265 -0.55 16.49 -3.90
N VAL A 266 -1.62 16.54 -3.11
CA VAL A 266 -2.97 16.79 -3.62
C VAL A 266 -3.05 18.16 -4.30
N ALA A 267 -2.51 19.21 -3.68
CA ALA A 267 -2.52 20.56 -4.23
C ALA A 267 -1.79 20.65 -5.58
N ILE A 268 -0.61 20.02 -5.70
CA ILE A 268 0.15 19.97 -6.95
C ILE A 268 -0.60 19.16 -8.01
N ALA A 269 -1.16 18.00 -7.66
CA ALA A 269 -1.93 17.19 -8.60
C ALA A 269 -3.16 17.94 -9.14
N VAL A 270 -3.92 18.59 -8.28
CA VAL A 270 -5.06 19.43 -8.68
C VAL A 270 -4.60 20.61 -9.55
N GLY A 271 -3.51 21.27 -9.17
CA GLY A 271 -2.93 22.36 -9.95
C GLY A 271 -2.51 21.94 -11.37
N CYS A 272 -1.93 20.74 -11.51
CA CYS A 272 -1.58 20.16 -12.81
C CYS A 272 -2.83 19.83 -13.64
N ALA A 273 -3.87 19.26 -13.01
CA ALA A 273 -5.12 18.94 -13.70
C ALA A 273 -5.83 20.22 -14.24
N VAL A 274 -5.88 21.27 -13.44
CA VAL A 274 -6.50 22.57 -13.86
C VAL A 274 -5.71 23.23 -14.98
N ARG A 275 -4.37 23.18 -14.94
CA ARG A 275 -3.52 23.75 -16.02
C ARG A 275 -3.58 22.94 -17.30
N GLY A 276 -3.62 21.60 -17.20
CA GLY A 276 -3.71 20.72 -18.36
C GLY A 276 -4.97 20.93 -19.20
N THR A 277 -6.06 21.41 -18.60
CA THR A 277 -7.30 21.74 -19.33
C THR A 277 -7.25 23.09 -20.05
N ARG A 278 -6.24 23.94 -19.79
CA ARG A 278 -6.10 25.29 -20.36
C ARG A 278 -5.15 25.34 -21.55
N SER A 279 -4.41 24.30 -21.87
CA SER A 279 -3.58 24.21 -23.08
C SER A 279 -4.47 23.70 -24.21
N PRO A 280 -4.78 24.53 -25.24
CA PRO A 280 -5.42 24.02 -26.46
C PRO A 280 -4.48 22.99 -27.13
N ALA A 281 -5.08 21.97 -27.71
CA ALA A 281 -4.39 20.95 -28.50
C ALA A 281 -3.75 21.54 -29.75
#